data_8eae2e1eb530cc253d62d2e9610c6998
#
_entry.id   8eae2e1eb530cc253d62d2e9610c6998
#
_cell.length_a   1.000
_cell.length_b   1.000
_cell.length_c   1.000
_cell.angle_alpha   90.00
_cell.angle_beta   90.00
_cell.angle_gamma   90.00
#
_symmetry.space_group_name_H-M   'P 1'
#
loop_
_entity.id
_entity.type
_entity.pdbx_description
1 polymer ?
#
loop_
_entity_poly.entity_id
_entity_poly.type
_entity_poly.pdbx_seq_one_letter_code
_entity_poly.pdbx_strand_id
1 'polypeptide(L)'
;MVLEWKKCYLNVPLNETGIQDHEYDTDMSNIYTVTLDTKEYDLLSDVFHEWNQKFDIIIDIFEDETLNAESCSEAMIILDNHINQNINEDFRKAAQKLKLALSKAIQLNMPLFLDF
;
A
#
# COMPACT_ATOMS: atom_id res chain seq x y z
N MET A 1 -4.32 6.65 21.89
CA MET A 1 -5.20 7.56 21.14
C MET A 1 -5.45 6.99 19.75
N VAL A 2 -6.69 6.93 19.36
CA VAL A 2 -7.06 6.46 18.02
C VAL A 2 -7.10 7.68 17.08
N LEU A 3 -6.35 7.61 15.98
CA LEU A 3 -6.30 8.68 15.00
C LEU A 3 -7.28 8.37 13.85
N GLU A 4 -8.58 8.31 14.17
CA GLU A 4 -9.61 7.90 13.23
C GLU A 4 -9.72 8.81 12.01
N TRP A 5 -9.34 10.08 12.19
CA TRP A 5 -9.33 11.06 11.10
C TRP A 5 -8.16 10.88 10.13
N LYS A 6 -7.14 10.13 10.52
CA LYS A 6 -5.95 9.93 9.70
C LYS A 6 -6.28 9.04 8.51
N LYS A 7 -5.86 9.46 7.32
CA LYS A 7 -5.96 8.68 6.10
C LYS A 7 -4.60 8.20 5.68
N CYS A 8 -4.54 6.95 5.25
CA CYS A 8 -3.33 6.33 4.70
C CYS A 8 -3.58 6.10 3.21
N TYR A 9 -2.79 6.73 2.37
CA TYR A 9 -2.99 6.65 0.92
C TYR A 9 -2.05 5.64 0.29
N LEU A 10 -2.62 4.73 -0.50
CA LEU A 10 -1.88 3.80 -1.34
C LEU A 10 -1.93 4.37 -2.75
N ASN A 11 -0.84 4.91 -3.23
CA ASN A 11 -0.78 5.62 -4.50
C ASN A 11 0.06 4.84 -5.51
N VAL A 12 -0.48 4.64 -6.71
CA VAL A 12 0.23 4.01 -7.82
C VAL A 12 0.25 5.00 -8.98
N PRO A 13 1.43 5.43 -9.44
CA PRO A 13 1.50 6.28 -10.63
C PRO A 13 1.03 5.47 -11.84
N LEU A 14 0.19 6.07 -12.68
CA LEU A 14 -0.32 5.41 -13.88
C LEU A 14 0.71 5.40 -15.01
N ASN A 15 1.67 6.32 -14.95
CA ASN A 15 2.73 6.49 -15.94
C ASN A 15 3.89 7.28 -15.32
N GLU A 16 4.92 7.58 -16.10
CA GLU A 16 6.07 8.31 -15.60
C GLU A 16 5.72 9.74 -15.18
N THR A 17 4.75 10.37 -15.83
CA THR A 17 4.25 11.67 -15.41
C THR A 17 3.67 11.60 -14.00
N GLY A 18 2.97 10.50 -13.68
CA GLY A 18 2.44 10.27 -12.34
C GLY A 18 3.53 10.18 -11.27
N ILE A 19 4.70 9.63 -11.60
CA ILE A 19 5.83 9.59 -10.67
C ILE A 19 6.27 11.02 -10.32
N GLN A 20 6.39 11.90 -11.32
CA GLN A 20 6.77 13.28 -11.12
C GLN A 20 5.68 14.05 -10.37
N ASP A 21 4.42 13.82 -10.72
CA ASP A 21 3.29 14.48 -10.06
C ASP A 21 3.25 14.11 -8.58
N HIS A 22 3.52 12.86 -8.24
CA HIS A 22 3.60 12.41 -6.86
C HIS A 22 4.73 13.11 -6.10
N GLU A 23 5.92 13.21 -6.72
CA GLU A 23 7.07 13.84 -6.10
C GLU A 23 6.83 15.33 -5.80
N TYR A 24 6.18 16.04 -6.72
CA TYR A 24 5.95 17.47 -6.60
C TYR A 24 4.54 17.82 -6.10
N ASP A 25 3.72 16.83 -5.84
CA ASP A 25 2.33 17.00 -5.33
C ASP A 25 1.53 17.96 -6.22
N THR A 26 1.65 17.80 -7.54
CA THR A 26 1.06 18.75 -8.49
C THR A 26 -0.32 18.33 -8.99
N ASP A 27 -0.45 17.13 -9.56
CA ASP A 27 -1.69 16.68 -10.21
C ASP A 27 -1.91 15.19 -9.91
N MET A 28 -3.09 14.86 -9.37
CA MET A 28 -3.43 13.49 -9.00
C MET A 28 -4.14 12.72 -10.11
N SER A 29 -4.36 13.34 -11.29
CA SER A 29 -5.05 12.67 -12.40
C SER A 29 -4.26 11.49 -12.98
N ASN A 30 -2.94 11.45 -12.78
CA ASN A 30 -2.07 10.38 -13.23
C ASN A 30 -1.69 9.41 -12.09
N ILE A 31 -2.48 9.38 -11.02
CA ILE A 31 -2.23 8.54 -9.85
C ILE A 31 -3.51 7.78 -9.49
N TYR A 32 -3.37 6.47 -9.33
CA TYR A 32 -4.43 5.61 -8.83
C TYR A 32 -4.31 5.55 -7.31
N THR A 33 -5.36 5.92 -6.59
CA THR A 33 -5.33 6.01 -5.12
C THR A 33 -6.34 5.08 -4.49
N VAL A 34 -5.89 4.32 -3.49
CA VAL A 34 -6.74 3.56 -2.58
C VAL A 34 -6.49 4.10 -1.18
N THR A 35 -7.55 4.35 -0.42
CA THR A 35 -7.44 4.95 0.91
C THR A 35 -7.74 3.91 1.98
N LEU A 36 -6.87 3.87 3.01
CA LEU A 36 -7.07 3.09 4.23
C LEU A 36 -7.31 4.05 5.39
N ASP A 37 -8.19 3.68 6.32
CA ASP A 37 -8.29 4.36 7.60
C ASP A 37 -7.31 3.74 8.60
N THR A 38 -7.22 4.32 9.81
CA THR A 38 -6.28 3.82 10.81
C THR A 38 -6.62 2.41 11.29
N LYS A 39 -7.90 2.07 11.34
CA LYS A 39 -8.33 0.73 11.72
C LYS A 39 -7.87 -0.30 10.69
N GLU A 40 -8.03 0.03 9.41
CA GLU A 40 -7.57 -0.84 8.33
C GLU A 40 -6.05 -0.97 8.32
N TYR A 41 -5.33 0.13 8.57
CA TYR A 41 -3.88 0.09 8.74
C TYR A 41 -3.49 -0.89 9.86
N ASP A 42 -4.15 -0.79 11.02
CA ASP A 42 -3.85 -1.67 12.15
C ASP A 42 -4.12 -3.14 11.82
N LEU A 43 -5.20 -3.43 11.10
CA LEU A 43 -5.51 -4.79 10.67
C LEU A 43 -4.45 -5.37 9.75
N LEU A 44 -3.77 -4.52 8.97
CA LEU A 44 -2.74 -4.93 8.03
C LEU A 44 -1.33 -4.87 8.62
N SER A 45 -1.19 -4.55 9.89
CA SER A 45 0.11 -4.32 10.53
C SER A 45 1.07 -5.50 10.39
N ASP A 46 0.58 -6.74 10.50
CA ASP A 46 1.43 -7.93 10.36
C ASP A 46 1.97 -8.06 8.94
N VAL A 47 1.16 -7.73 7.93
CA VAL A 47 1.60 -7.71 6.53
C VAL A 47 2.69 -6.66 6.33
N PHE A 48 2.46 -5.45 6.82
CA PHE A 48 3.43 -4.36 6.69
C PHE A 48 4.72 -4.67 7.44
N HIS A 49 4.62 -5.32 8.60
CA HIS A 49 5.79 -5.73 9.36
C HIS A 49 6.65 -6.73 8.57
N GLU A 50 6.02 -7.70 7.93
CA GLU A 50 6.74 -8.68 7.11
C GLU A 50 7.35 -8.01 5.88
N TRP A 51 6.62 -7.08 5.24
CA TRP A 51 7.18 -6.30 4.13
C TRP A 51 8.40 -5.48 4.57
N ASN A 52 8.33 -4.86 5.76
CA ASN A 52 9.46 -4.10 6.29
C ASN A 52 10.73 -4.95 6.40
N GLN A 53 10.57 -6.16 6.90
CA GLN A 53 11.70 -7.09 7.05
C GLN A 53 12.20 -7.60 5.71
N LYS A 54 11.29 -7.93 4.81
CA LYS A 54 11.65 -8.55 3.52
C LYS A 54 12.29 -7.56 2.58
N PHE A 55 11.79 -6.33 2.54
CA PHE A 55 12.21 -5.34 1.55
C PHE A 55 13.11 -4.25 2.13
N ASP A 56 13.45 -4.35 3.40
CA ASP A 56 14.29 -3.38 4.11
C ASP A 56 13.73 -1.95 4.01
N ILE A 57 12.43 -1.81 4.28
CA ILE A 57 11.72 -0.54 4.29
C ILE A 57 11.09 -0.32 5.66
N ILE A 58 10.56 0.88 5.89
CA ILE A 58 9.95 1.25 7.17
C ILE A 58 8.54 1.80 6.90
N ILE A 59 7.55 0.92 6.88
CA ILE A 59 6.16 1.33 6.78
C ILE A 59 5.67 1.66 8.19
N ASP A 60 5.23 2.90 8.39
CA ASP A 60 4.70 3.39 9.65
C ASP A 60 3.60 4.39 9.34
N ILE A 61 2.68 4.60 10.30
CA ILE A 61 1.48 5.44 10.09
C ILE A 61 1.81 6.92 9.84
N PHE A 62 3.00 7.37 10.18
CA PHE A 62 3.43 8.76 9.96
C PHE A 62 4.62 8.86 9.01
N GLU A 63 4.92 7.80 8.28
CA GLU A 63 6.06 7.75 7.39
C GLU A 63 5.61 7.48 5.96
N ASP A 64 6.20 8.19 5.01
CA ASP A 64 6.03 7.86 3.60
C ASP A 64 7.08 6.83 3.21
N GLU A 65 6.67 5.82 2.47
CA GLU A 65 7.57 4.76 2.03
C GLU A 65 7.24 4.35 0.60
N THR A 66 8.20 3.78 -0.09
CA THR A 66 8.04 3.31 -1.46
C THR A 66 8.34 1.82 -1.54
N LEU A 67 7.40 1.07 -2.09
CA LEU A 67 7.62 -0.32 -2.48
C LEU A 67 7.95 -0.32 -3.97
N ASN A 68 9.18 -0.67 -4.30
CA ASN A 68 9.65 -0.63 -5.69
C ASN A 68 8.86 -1.59 -6.57
N ALA A 69 8.78 -1.26 -7.87
CA ALA A 69 8.01 -2.05 -8.82
C ALA A 69 8.41 -3.54 -8.81
N GLU A 70 9.70 -3.82 -8.77
CA GLU A 70 10.21 -5.19 -8.76
C GLU A 70 9.87 -5.97 -7.49
N SER A 71 9.51 -5.30 -6.41
CA SER A 71 9.15 -5.95 -5.15
C SER A 71 7.64 -6.23 -5.03
N CYS A 72 6.82 -5.63 -5.88
CA CYS A 72 5.37 -5.72 -5.75
C CYS A 72 4.82 -7.14 -5.90
N SER A 73 5.39 -7.94 -6.80
CA SER A 73 4.93 -9.32 -7.00
C SER A 73 5.18 -10.18 -5.75
N GLU A 74 6.36 -10.04 -5.12
CA GLU A 74 6.66 -10.77 -3.90
C GLU A 74 5.83 -10.26 -2.73
N ALA A 75 5.60 -8.95 -2.66
CA ALA A 75 4.70 -8.37 -1.67
C ALA A 75 3.29 -8.94 -1.79
N MET A 76 2.81 -9.18 -3.01
CA MET A 76 1.50 -9.80 -3.25
C MET A 76 1.47 -11.25 -2.73
N ILE A 77 2.54 -12.01 -2.92
CA ILE A 77 2.63 -13.38 -2.40
C ILE A 77 2.52 -13.37 -0.87
N ILE A 78 3.22 -12.47 -0.21
CA ILE A 78 3.16 -12.31 1.24
C ILE A 78 1.73 -11.97 1.68
N LEU A 79 1.10 -11.00 1.01
CA LEU A 79 -0.28 -10.60 1.32
C LEU A 79 -1.25 -11.77 1.15
N ASP A 80 -1.16 -12.52 0.05
CA ASP A 80 -2.03 -13.66 -0.19
C ASP A 80 -1.86 -14.74 0.87
N ASN A 81 -0.63 -14.97 1.36
CA ASN A 81 -0.39 -15.91 2.45
C ASN A 81 -1.11 -15.48 3.73
N HIS A 82 -1.09 -14.20 4.05
CA HIS A 82 -1.82 -13.67 5.21
C HIS A 82 -3.33 -13.80 5.02
N ILE A 83 -3.85 -13.52 3.82
CA ILE A 83 -5.27 -13.68 3.53
C ILE A 83 -5.71 -15.13 3.72
N ASN A 84 -4.90 -16.08 3.25
CA ASN A 84 -5.23 -17.50 3.33
C ASN A 84 -5.21 -18.04 4.77
N GLN A 85 -4.45 -17.41 5.65
CA GLN A 85 -4.31 -17.82 7.05
C GLN A 85 -5.26 -17.11 7.99
N ASN A 86 -6.01 -16.12 7.51
CA ASN A 86 -6.82 -15.26 8.37
C ASN A 86 -8.28 -15.30 7.93
N ILE A 87 -9.16 -15.74 8.85
CA ILE A 87 -10.60 -15.82 8.60
C ILE A 87 -11.35 -14.56 9.04
N ASN A 88 -10.67 -13.59 9.64
CA ASN A 88 -11.28 -12.35 10.08
C ASN A 88 -11.74 -11.54 8.87
N GLU A 89 -13.04 -11.23 8.82
CA GLU A 89 -13.62 -10.55 7.66
C GLU A 89 -13.16 -9.12 7.52
N ASP A 90 -12.97 -8.40 8.64
CA ASP A 90 -12.49 -7.02 8.59
C ASP A 90 -11.06 -6.96 8.04
N PHE A 91 -10.21 -7.91 8.45
CA PHE A 91 -8.87 -8.03 7.87
C PHE A 91 -8.97 -8.29 6.36
N ARG A 92 -9.83 -9.22 5.95
CA ARG A 92 -9.96 -9.56 4.53
C ARG A 92 -10.42 -8.38 3.69
N LYS A 93 -11.32 -7.55 4.21
CA LYS A 93 -11.77 -6.33 3.52
C LYS A 93 -10.63 -5.33 3.37
N ALA A 94 -9.85 -5.10 4.43
CA ALA A 94 -8.68 -4.23 4.38
C ALA A 94 -7.64 -4.79 3.40
N ALA A 95 -7.40 -6.09 3.44
CA ALA A 95 -6.45 -6.77 2.55
C ALA A 95 -6.85 -6.63 1.08
N GLN A 96 -8.16 -6.65 0.77
CA GLN A 96 -8.63 -6.46 -0.60
C GLN A 96 -8.28 -5.06 -1.14
N LYS A 97 -8.36 -4.05 -0.29
CA LYS A 97 -7.94 -2.69 -0.68
C LYS A 97 -6.46 -2.65 -1.01
N LEU A 98 -5.63 -3.26 -0.17
CA LEU A 98 -4.19 -3.33 -0.41
C LEU A 98 -3.90 -4.11 -1.70
N LYS A 99 -4.65 -5.19 -1.92
CA LYS A 99 -4.51 -6.03 -3.11
C LYS A 99 -4.86 -5.26 -4.38
N LEU A 100 -5.88 -4.39 -4.34
CA LEU A 100 -6.23 -3.54 -5.49
C LEU A 100 -5.06 -2.65 -5.89
N ALA A 101 -4.43 -1.98 -4.92
CA ALA A 101 -3.30 -1.12 -5.19
C ALA A 101 -2.11 -1.89 -5.73
N LEU A 102 -1.77 -3.03 -5.10
CA LEU A 102 -0.67 -3.89 -5.56
C LEU A 102 -0.93 -4.41 -6.98
N SER A 103 -2.16 -4.85 -7.27
CA SER A 103 -2.51 -5.35 -8.59
C SER A 103 -2.29 -4.29 -9.66
N LYS A 104 -2.67 -3.06 -9.37
CA LYS A 104 -2.45 -1.94 -10.29
C LYS A 104 -0.95 -1.69 -10.51
N ALA A 105 -0.17 -1.69 -9.44
CA ALA A 105 1.28 -1.49 -9.53
C ALA A 105 1.93 -2.58 -10.37
N ILE A 106 1.56 -3.84 -10.14
CA ILE A 106 2.09 -4.98 -10.89
C ILE A 106 1.69 -4.87 -12.37
N GLN A 107 0.42 -4.59 -12.64
CA GLN A 107 -0.10 -4.47 -14.00
C GLN A 107 0.66 -3.42 -14.81
N LEU A 108 0.99 -2.29 -14.18
CA LEU A 108 1.62 -1.17 -14.85
C LEU A 108 3.15 -1.18 -14.71
N ASN A 109 3.71 -2.12 -13.98
CA ASN A 109 5.13 -2.18 -13.64
C ASN A 109 5.58 -0.86 -12.99
N MET A 110 4.83 -0.41 -12.01
CA MET A 110 5.04 0.85 -11.29
C MET A 110 5.24 0.58 -9.80
N PRO A 111 5.89 1.50 -9.08
CA PRO A 111 6.00 1.38 -7.63
C PRO A 111 4.65 1.59 -6.94
N LEU A 112 4.56 1.15 -5.70
CA LEU A 112 3.48 1.49 -4.79
C LEU A 112 4.02 2.50 -3.77
N PHE A 113 3.43 3.69 -3.74
CA PHE A 113 3.74 4.70 -2.74
C PHE A 113 2.80 4.54 -1.55
N LEU A 114 3.40 4.33 -0.37
CA LEU A 114 2.67 4.19 0.89
C LEU A 114 2.75 5.54 1.60
N ASP A 115 1.80 6.41 1.29
CA ASP A 115 1.77 7.79 1.79
C ASP A 115 0.88 7.84 3.05
N PHE A 116 1.48 7.47 4.17
CA PHE A 116 0.79 7.29 5.46
C PHE A 116 1.02 8.50 6.44
#